data_f8a56d813b94808a58b4802309cb0df4
#
_entry.id   f8a56d813b94808a58b4802309cb0df4
#
_cell.length_a   1.000
_cell.length_b   1.000
_cell.length_c   1.000
_cell.angle_alpha   90.00
_cell.angle_beta   90.00
_cell.angle_gamma   90.00
#
_symmetry.space_group_name_H-M   'P 1'
#
loop_
_entity.id
_entity.type
_entity.pdbx_description
1 polymer ?
#
loop_
_entity_poly.entity_id
_entity_poly.type
_entity_poly.pdbx_seq_one_letter_code
_entity_poly.pdbx_strand_id
1 'polypeptide(L)'
;MNVVIYSRVSSQSARQSTERQVVDLERFAAGRGYEVTAVFEEKISGRKANIERPVLSRCLEYCTDPQNRVDMLLLTEISRLGRSTLEILKALDTLHTHKICVYIQNLNLETLRPDKTVNPLSSLITTLLGELAAIERQGIIDRLNSGRELYIQKGGRLGRKPGSRKTA
;
A
#
# COMPACT_ATOMS: atom_id res chain seq x y z
N MET A 1 -20.41 -10.72 7.42
CA MET A 1 -19.54 -9.82 6.63
C MET A 1 -18.47 -10.65 5.96
N ASN A 2 -18.27 -10.45 4.66
CA ASN A 2 -17.24 -11.13 3.89
C ASN A 2 -15.93 -10.34 4.00
N VAL A 3 -14.87 -11.00 4.47
CA VAL A 3 -13.59 -10.33 4.68
C VAL A 3 -12.48 -11.01 3.90
N VAL A 4 -11.51 -10.22 3.49
CA VAL A 4 -10.29 -10.66 2.82
C VAL A 4 -9.11 -10.37 3.73
N ILE A 5 -8.14 -11.28 3.79
CA ILE A 5 -6.89 -11.05 4.53
C ILE A 5 -5.77 -10.82 3.53
N TYR A 6 -4.98 -9.75 3.77
CA TYR A 6 -3.73 -9.53 3.06
C TYR A 6 -2.57 -9.47 4.05
N SER A 7 -1.55 -10.29 3.81
CA SER A 7 -0.34 -10.36 4.63
C SER A 7 0.91 -10.24 3.76
N ARG A 8 1.94 -9.58 4.30
CA ARG A 8 3.24 -9.41 3.64
C ARG A 8 4.39 -9.69 4.60
N VAL A 9 5.35 -10.49 4.15
CA VAL A 9 6.55 -10.80 4.92
C VAL A 9 7.82 -10.66 4.09
N SER A 10 8.94 -10.39 4.79
CA SER A 10 10.27 -10.44 4.18
C SER A 10 10.74 -11.90 4.08
N SER A 11 11.45 -12.25 3.01
CA SER A 11 11.93 -13.61 2.74
C SER A 11 12.89 -14.19 3.80
N GLN A 12 13.49 -13.35 4.65
CA GLN A 12 14.47 -13.78 5.66
C GLN A 12 13.84 -14.24 6.99
N SER A 13 12.58 -13.89 7.28
CA SER A 13 11.89 -14.31 8.51
C SER A 13 10.57 -15.08 8.20
N ALA A 14 10.49 -15.68 7.03
CA ALA A 14 9.28 -15.81 6.27
C ALA A 14 8.23 -16.83 6.72
N ARG A 15 8.57 -17.94 7.37
CA ARG A 15 7.54 -18.95 7.63
C ARG A 15 6.74 -18.73 8.91
N GLN A 16 7.40 -18.49 10.03
CA GLN A 16 6.70 -18.36 11.31
C GLN A 16 5.96 -17.04 11.50
N SER A 17 6.42 -15.94 10.85
CA SER A 17 5.79 -14.62 11.04
C SER A 17 4.57 -14.37 10.14
N THR A 18 4.52 -15.00 8.94
CA THR A 18 3.35 -14.87 8.05
C THR A 18 2.18 -15.68 8.55
N GLU A 19 2.44 -16.97 8.85
CA GLU A 19 1.42 -17.87 9.40
C GLU A 19 0.81 -17.27 10.68
N ARG A 20 1.63 -16.69 11.55
CA ARG A 20 1.15 -16.03 12.76
C ARG A 20 0.27 -14.82 12.46
N GLN A 21 0.66 -13.95 11.52
CA GLN A 21 -0.14 -12.77 11.14
C GLN A 21 -1.49 -13.18 10.54
N VAL A 22 -1.52 -14.17 9.65
CA VAL A 22 -2.76 -14.69 9.07
C VAL A 22 -3.65 -15.30 10.16
N VAL A 23 -3.09 -16.18 10.99
CA VAL A 23 -3.83 -16.82 12.11
C VAL A 23 -4.42 -15.79 13.08
N ASP A 24 -3.71 -14.71 13.39
CA ASP A 24 -4.23 -13.68 14.28
C ASP A 24 -5.39 -12.90 13.64
N LEU A 25 -5.33 -12.63 12.33
CA LEU A 25 -6.43 -11.98 11.60
C LEU A 25 -7.62 -12.93 11.38
N GLU A 26 -7.37 -14.23 11.17
CA GLU A 26 -8.43 -15.25 11.12
C GLU A 26 -9.16 -15.39 12.46
N ARG A 27 -8.42 -15.39 13.58
CA ARG A 27 -9.02 -15.39 14.93
C ARG A 27 -9.87 -14.14 15.16
N PHE A 28 -9.39 -12.99 14.71
CA PHE A 28 -10.15 -11.74 14.78
C PHE A 28 -11.45 -11.85 13.99
N ALA A 29 -11.39 -12.34 12.75
CA ALA A 29 -12.56 -12.55 11.91
C ALA A 29 -13.55 -13.53 12.54
N ALA A 30 -13.07 -14.67 13.01
CA ALA A 30 -13.89 -15.70 13.68
C ALA A 30 -14.57 -15.14 14.95
N GLY A 31 -13.83 -14.39 15.78
CA GLY A 31 -14.37 -13.76 17.00
C GLY A 31 -15.46 -12.71 16.73
N ARG A 32 -15.51 -12.16 15.52
CA ARG A 32 -16.53 -11.22 15.04
C ARG A 32 -17.65 -11.87 14.22
N GLY A 33 -17.57 -13.20 13.95
CA GLY A 33 -18.50 -13.90 13.08
C GLY A 33 -18.39 -13.49 11.61
N TYR A 34 -17.18 -13.07 11.17
CA TYR A 34 -16.91 -12.72 9.78
C TYR A 34 -16.49 -13.96 8.99
N GLU A 35 -16.84 -14.00 7.71
CA GLU A 35 -16.45 -15.05 6.78
C GLU A 35 -15.20 -14.63 6.01
N VAL A 36 -14.10 -15.36 6.13
CA VAL A 36 -12.88 -15.13 5.37
C VAL A 36 -13.03 -15.75 4.00
N THR A 37 -13.23 -14.93 2.96
CA THR A 37 -13.47 -15.40 1.58
C THR A 37 -12.19 -15.62 0.80
N ALA A 38 -11.11 -14.91 1.14
CA ALA A 38 -9.81 -15.09 0.50
C ALA A 38 -8.65 -14.64 1.41
N VAL A 39 -7.48 -15.26 1.24
CA VAL A 39 -6.23 -14.90 1.90
C VAL A 39 -5.16 -14.67 0.84
N PHE A 40 -4.52 -13.51 0.86
CA PHE A 40 -3.44 -13.13 -0.04
C PHE A 40 -2.15 -12.97 0.74
N GLU A 41 -1.16 -13.81 0.46
CA GLU A 41 0.14 -13.77 1.10
C GLU A 41 1.23 -13.36 0.11
N GLU A 42 1.95 -12.27 0.39
CA GLU A 42 3.03 -11.77 -0.44
C GLU A 42 4.39 -11.96 0.24
N LYS A 43 5.29 -12.71 -0.41
CA LYS A 43 6.67 -12.89 0.03
C LYS A 43 7.59 -12.00 -0.79
N ILE A 44 8.23 -11.00 -0.15
CA ILE A 44 9.13 -10.07 -0.82
C ILE A 44 10.56 -10.29 -0.34
N SER A 45 11.48 -10.56 -1.30
CA SER A 45 12.91 -10.59 -1.00
C SER A 45 13.47 -9.17 -0.88
N GLY A 46 14.21 -8.88 0.22
CA GLY A 46 14.73 -7.54 0.52
C GLY A 46 15.74 -6.98 -0.49
N ARG A 47 16.22 -7.79 -1.46
CA ARG A 47 17.19 -7.40 -2.48
C ARG A 47 16.63 -6.75 -3.73
N LYS A 48 15.30 -6.78 -3.94
CA LYS A 48 14.67 -6.23 -5.16
C LYS A 48 13.78 -5.04 -4.81
N ALA A 49 14.38 -3.85 -4.74
CA ALA A 49 13.69 -2.60 -4.41
C ALA A 49 12.65 -2.14 -5.46
N ASN A 50 12.65 -2.74 -6.67
CA ASN A 50 11.80 -2.35 -7.80
C ASN A 50 10.79 -3.44 -8.21
N ILE A 51 10.36 -4.30 -7.30
CA ILE A 51 9.40 -5.35 -7.68
C ILE A 51 7.99 -4.79 -7.56
N GLU A 52 7.24 -4.92 -8.65
CA GLU A 52 5.78 -4.90 -8.66
C GLU A 52 5.24 -5.77 -7.51
N ARG A 53 4.10 -5.37 -6.97
CA ARG A 53 3.40 -6.11 -5.90
C ARG A 53 2.21 -6.87 -6.50
N PRO A 54 2.44 -7.94 -7.26
CA PRO A 54 1.38 -8.60 -8.01
C PRO A 54 0.32 -9.23 -7.10
N VAL A 55 0.70 -9.62 -5.89
CA VAL A 55 -0.26 -10.20 -4.94
C VAL A 55 -1.15 -9.12 -4.34
N LEU A 56 -0.60 -7.95 -4.00
CA LEU A 56 -1.42 -6.81 -3.56
C LEU A 56 -2.37 -6.36 -4.66
N SER A 57 -1.88 -6.22 -5.90
CA SER A 57 -2.73 -5.82 -7.04
C SER A 57 -3.90 -6.78 -7.21
N ARG A 58 -3.64 -8.10 -7.22
CA ARG A 58 -4.69 -9.13 -7.28
C ARG A 58 -5.64 -9.08 -6.08
N CYS A 59 -5.12 -8.78 -4.88
CA CYS A 59 -5.94 -8.61 -3.70
C CYS A 59 -6.90 -7.42 -3.84
N LEU A 60 -6.40 -6.27 -4.31
CA LEU A 60 -7.23 -5.08 -4.55
C LEU A 60 -8.27 -5.32 -5.66
N GLU A 61 -7.87 -5.96 -6.77
CA GLU A 61 -8.79 -6.37 -7.84
C GLU A 61 -9.88 -7.30 -7.31
N TYR A 62 -9.50 -8.32 -6.53
CA TYR A 62 -10.47 -9.23 -5.90
C TYR A 62 -11.44 -8.50 -4.97
N CYS A 63 -10.92 -7.59 -4.14
CA CYS A 63 -11.75 -6.82 -3.22
C CYS A 63 -12.74 -5.91 -3.98
N THR A 64 -12.32 -5.28 -5.07
CA THR A 64 -13.14 -4.32 -5.82
C THR A 64 -14.08 -4.96 -6.84
N ASP A 65 -13.94 -6.26 -7.10
CA ASP A 65 -14.88 -7.00 -7.94
C ASP A 65 -16.21 -7.19 -7.21
N PRO A 66 -17.34 -6.64 -7.73
CA PRO A 66 -18.64 -6.74 -7.09
C PRO A 66 -19.14 -8.19 -6.92
N GLN A 67 -18.65 -9.15 -7.72
CA GLN A 67 -19.03 -10.55 -7.62
C GLN A 67 -18.56 -11.16 -6.32
N ASN A 68 -17.42 -10.72 -5.77
CA ASN A 68 -16.84 -11.27 -4.53
C ASN A 68 -17.50 -10.71 -3.26
N ARG A 69 -18.31 -9.64 -3.36
CA ARG A 69 -19.08 -9.04 -2.24
C ARG A 69 -18.23 -8.81 -0.99
N VAL A 70 -17.03 -8.28 -1.15
CA VAL A 70 -16.11 -8.03 -0.04
C VAL A 70 -16.54 -6.80 0.75
N ASP A 71 -16.70 -6.96 2.06
CA ASP A 71 -17.07 -5.87 2.97
C ASP A 71 -15.85 -5.19 3.62
N MET A 72 -14.77 -5.98 3.85
CA MET A 72 -13.62 -5.51 4.61
C MET A 72 -12.32 -6.23 4.19
N LEU A 73 -11.22 -5.45 4.14
CA LEU A 73 -9.86 -5.96 4.01
C LEU A 73 -9.17 -5.91 5.37
N LEU A 74 -8.63 -7.03 5.83
CA LEU A 74 -7.91 -7.15 7.10
C LEU A 74 -6.40 -7.07 6.87
N LEU A 75 -5.72 -6.21 7.63
CA LEU A 75 -4.27 -5.99 7.59
C LEU A 75 -3.69 -5.96 9.00
N THR A 76 -2.45 -6.37 9.16
CA THR A 76 -1.72 -6.17 10.42
C THR A 76 -1.28 -4.72 10.61
N GLU A 77 -0.87 -4.05 9.54
CA GLU A 77 -0.35 -2.68 9.51
C GLU A 77 -0.72 -1.97 8.21
N ILE A 78 -0.91 -0.65 8.28
CA ILE A 78 -1.23 0.16 7.09
C ILE A 78 -0.12 0.13 6.03
N SER A 79 1.13 -0.03 6.44
CA SER A 79 2.31 -0.15 5.56
C SER A 79 2.25 -1.36 4.61
N ARG A 80 1.30 -2.26 4.81
CA ARG A 80 1.06 -3.39 3.91
C ARG A 80 0.42 -2.97 2.59
N LEU A 81 -0.29 -1.84 2.55
CA LEU A 81 -0.98 -1.33 1.36
C LEU A 81 -0.07 -0.61 0.34
N GLY A 82 1.16 -0.30 0.67
CA GLY A 82 2.05 0.42 -0.25
C GLY A 82 3.51 0.39 0.17
N ARG A 83 4.40 0.83 -0.72
CA ARG A 83 5.83 1.06 -0.44
C ARG A 83 6.12 2.52 -0.13
N SER A 84 5.32 3.39 -0.65
CA SER A 84 5.34 4.82 -0.39
C SER A 84 4.01 5.25 0.20
N THR A 85 4.03 6.38 0.85
CA THR A 85 2.81 6.97 1.43
C THR A 85 1.76 7.23 0.37
N LEU A 86 2.16 7.63 -0.84
CA LEU A 86 1.25 7.85 -1.96
C LEU A 86 0.55 6.55 -2.43
N GLU A 87 1.27 5.41 -2.46
CA GLU A 87 0.66 4.11 -2.81
C GLU A 87 -0.37 3.68 -1.79
N ILE A 88 -0.08 3.88 -0.50
CA ILE A 88 -1.03 3.59 0.60
C ILE A 88 -2.30 4.41 0.44
N LEU A 89 -2.16 5.72 0.18
CA LEU A 89 -3.31 6.61 -0.03
C LEU A 89 -4.17 6.18 -1.21
N LYS A 90 -3.55 5.83 -2.34
CA LYS A 90 -4.26 5.34 -3.53
C LYS A 90 -5.02 4.05 -3.25
N ALA A 91 -4.40 3.10 -2.54
CA ALA A 91 -5.06 1.85 -2.19
C ALA A 91 -6.25 2.07 -1.25
N LEU A 92 -6.12 2.94 -0.24
CA LEU A 92 -7.23 3.32 0.64
C LEU A 92 -8.37 4.01 -0.12
N ASP A 93 -8.04 4.96 -0.99
CA ASP A 93 -9.03 5.67 -1.82
C ASP A 93 -9.80 4.70 -2.72
N THR A 94 -9.10 3.78 -3.38
CA THR A 94 -9.71 2.72 -4.19
C THR A 94 -10.69 1.88 -3.37
N LEU A 95 -10.29 1.40 -2.20
CA LEU A 95 -11.14 0.58 -1.34
C LEU A 95 -12.35 1.37 -0.81
N HIS A 96 -12.15 2.61 -0.36
CA HIS A 96 -13.24 3.46 0.15
C HIS A 96 -14.24 3.83 -0.94
N THR A 97 -13.80 4.07 -2.18
CA THR A 97 -14.68 4.30 -3.33
C THR A 97 -15.64 3.14 -3.54
N HIS A 98 -15.16 1.90 -3.34
CA HIS A 98 -15.96 0.68 -3.40
C HIS A 98 -16.65 0.32 -2.08
N LYS A 99 -16.65 1.23 -1.08
CA LYS A 99 -17.27 1.03 0.24
C LYS A 99 -16.71 -0.17 1.02
N ILE A 100 -15.45 -0.53 0.75
CA ILE A 100 -14.74 -1.60 1.42
C ILE A 100 -13.99 -1.00 2.61
N CYS A 101 -14.29 -1.48 3.80
CA CYS A 101 -13.60 -1.07 5.02
C CYS A 101 -12.19 -1.70 5.06
N VAL A 102 -11.23 -1.00 5.63
CA VAL A 102 -9.92 -1.58 5.96
C VAL A 102 -9.79 -1.66 7.48
N TYR A 103 -9.56 -2.85 7.99
CA TYR A 103 -9.19 -3.04 9.40
C TYR A 103 -7.68 -3.13 9.54
N ILE A 104 -7.13 -2.29 10.39
CA ILE A 104 -5.69 -2.18 10.67
C ILE A 104 -5.45 -2.67 12.09
N GLN A 105 -4.94 -3.88 12.24
CA GLN A 105 -4.84 -4.59 13.52
C GLN A 105 -3.99 -3.86 14.57
N ASN A 106 -2.80 -3.39 14.22
CA ASN A 106 -1.91 -2.70 15.16
C ASN A 106 -2.44 -1.37 15.68
N LEU A 107 -3.44 -0.78 15.02
CA LEU A 107 -4.14 0.42 15.44
C LEU A 107 -5.53 0.12 16.03
N ASN A 108 -5.98 -1.13 15.93
CA ASN A 108 -7.36 -1.54 16.22
C ASN A 108 -8.38 -0.59 15.54
N LEU A 109 -8.15 -0.28 14.27
CA LEU A 109 -8.86 0.76 13.53
C LEU A 109 -9.60 0.17 12.34
N GLU A 110 -10.89 0.43 12.25
CA GLU A 110 -11.72 0.29 11.05
C GLU A 110 -11.80 1.64 10.33
N THR A 111 -11.44 1.67 9.04
CA THR A 111 -11.36 2.92 8.27
C THR A 111 -12.71 3.47 7.86
N LEU A 112 -13.73 2.63 7.78
CA LEU A 112 -15.12 3.03 7.58
C LEU A 112 -15.97 2.64 8.79
N ARG A 113 -17.00 3.44 9.07
CA ARG A 113 -18.04 3.13 10.04
C ARG A 113 -19.05 2.12 9.47
N PRO A 114 -19.94 1.56 10.29
CA PRO A 114 -20.99 0.64 9.81
C PRO A 114 -21.90 1.24 8.73
N ASP A 115 -22.12 2.55 8.75
CA ASP A 115 -22.87 3.30 7.73
C ASP A 115 -22.07 3.59 6.45
N LYS A 116 -20.85 3.03 6.35
CA LYS A 116 -19.91 3.22 5.23
C LYS A 116 -19.38 4.67 5.09
N THR A 117 -19.56 5.50 6.09
CA THR A 117 -18.87 6.81 6.18
C THR A 117 -17.45 6.63 6.69
N VAL A 118 -16.55 7.56 6.33
CA VAL A 118 -15.16 7.51 6.77
C VAL A 118 -15.06 7.72 8.28
N ASN A 119 -14.32 6.87 8.97
CA ASN A 119 -14.02 7.02 10.37
C ASN A 119 -13.15 8.29 10.60
N PRO A 120 -13.49 9.21 11.51
CA PRO A 120 -12.71 10.42 11.74
C PRO A 120 -11.25 10.19 12.07
N LEU A 121 -10.92 9.14 12.82
CA LEU A 121 -9.54 8.77 13.10
C LEU A 121 -8.81 8.30 11.84
N SER A 122 -9.48 7.55 10.96
CA SER A 122 -8.95 7.19 9.64
C SER A 122 -8.72 8.43 8.78
N SER A 123 -9.64 9.40 8.79
CA SER A 123 -9.48 10.67 8.08
C SER A 123 -8.24 11.44 8.54
N LEU A 124 -8.01 11.52 9.86
CA LEU A 124 -6.82 12.15 10.42
C LEU A 124 -5.54 11.44 9.97
N ILE A 125 -5.50 10.10 10.04
CA ILE A 125 -4.35 9.31 9.57
C ILE A 125 -4.11 9.55 8.09
N THR A 126 -5.16 9.56 7.27
CA THR A 126 -5.06 9.80 5.82
C THR A 126 -4.50 11.20 5.53
N THR A 127 -4.91 12.22 6.29
CA THR A 127 -4.37 13.58 6.17
C THR A 127 -2.88 13.62 6.53
N LEU A 128 -2.47 13.00 7.63
CA LEU A 128 -1.06 12.92 8.02
C LEU A 128 -0.22 12.17 6.98
N LEU A 129 -0.73 11.09 6.42
CA LEU A 129 -0.07 10.37 5.32
C LEU A 129 0.04 11.25 4.07
N GLY A 130 -0.95 12.10 3.78
CA GLY A 130 -0.90 13.06 2.68
C GLY A 130 0.25 14.05 2.82
N GLU A 131 0.41 14.63 4.00
CA GLU A 131 1.52 15.54 4.32
C GLU A 131 2.89 14.82 4.22
N LEU A 132 2.99 13.60 4.74
CA LEU A 132 4.21 12.81 4.62
C LEU A 132 4.56 12.51 3.17
N ALA A 133 3.57 12.19 2.33
CA ALA A 133 3.78 11.97 0.89
C ALA A 133 4.29 13.23 0.18
N ALA A 134 3.80 14.40 0.57
CA ALA A 134 4.28 15.69 0.04
C ALA A 134 5.74 15.94 0.43
N ILE A 135 6.12 15.67 1.68
CA ILE A 135 7.50 15.80 2.19
C ILE A 135 8.43 14.81 1.47
N GLU A 136 8.03 13.55 1.31
CA GLU A 136 8.80 12.53 0.56
C GLU A 136 9.06 12.99 -0.88
N ARG A 137 8.03 13.52 -1.55
CA ARG A 137 8.14 14.03 -2.92
C ARG A 137 9.09 15.23 -3.01
N GLN A 138 8.98 16.18 -2.08
CA GLN A 138 9.89 17.33 -2.04
C GLN A 138 11.35 16.90 -1.86
N GLY A 139 11.62 15.97 -0.94
CA GLY A 139 12.96 15.44 -0.72
C GLY A 139 13.54 14.69 -1.95
N ILE A 140 12.70 14.12 -2.81
CA ILE A 140 13.14 13.52 -4.09
C ILE A 140 13.53 14.65 -5.06
N ILE A 141 12.71 15.70 -5.18
CA ILE A 141 12.98 16.86 -6.05
C ILE A 141 14.29 17.53 -5.66
N ASP A 142 14.50 17.77 -4.36
CA ASP A 142 15.69 18.43 -3.84
C ASP A 142 16.96 17.62 -4.15
N ARG A 143 16.91 16.29 -3.97
CA ARG A 143 18.03 15.41 -4.34
C ARG A 143 18.33 15.42 -5.84
N LEU A 144 17.29 15.45 -6.69
CA LEU A 144 17.45 15.53 -8.13
C LEU A 144 18.07 16.88 -8.55
N ASN A 145 17.65 17.99 -7.95
CA ASN A 145 18.19 19.32 -8.23
C ASN A 145 19.65 19.41 -7.78
N SER A 146 19.97 18.99 -6.56
CA SER A 146 21.36 18.96 -6.08
C SER A 146 22.25 18.07 -6.95
N GLY A 147 21.75 16.92 -7.42
CA GLY A 147 22.46 16.05 -8.35
C GLY A 147 22.72 16.71 -9.71
N ARG A 148 21.74 17.49 -10.23
CA ARG A 148 21.87 18.25 -11.48
C ARG A 148 22.91 19.37 -11.36
N GLU A 149 22.86 20.12 -10.26
CA GLU A 149 23.81 21.20 -9.97
C GLU A 149 25.25 20.68 -9.91
N LEU A 150 25.44 19.56 -9.18
CA LEU A 150 26.75 18.93 -9.07
C LEU A 150 27.27 18.41 -10.41
N TYR A 151 26.37 17.90 -11.26
CA TYR A 151 26.72 17.47 -12.62
C TYR A 151 27.15 18.63 -13.51
N ILE A 152 26.44 19.77 -13.43
CA ILE A 152 26.79 20.99 -14.17
C ILE A 152 28.14 21.57 -13.67
N GLN A 153 28.36 21.62 -12.35
CA GLN A 153 29.63 22.08 -11.76
C GLN A 153 30.82 21.23 -12.21
N LYS A 154 30.63 19.96 -12.49
CA LYS A 154 31.63 19.03 -13.03
C LYS A 154 31.79 19.14 -14.56
N GLY A 155 31.22 20.17 -15.20
CA GLY A 155 31.29 20.36 -16.65
C GLY A 155 30.29 19.54 -17.46
N GLY A 156 29.33 18.88 -16.79
CA GLY A 156 28.27 18.17 -17.47
C GLY A 156 27.25 19.08 -18.13
N ARG A 157 26.63 18.64 -19.21
CA ARG A 157 25.52 19.34 -19.89
C ARG A 157 24.22 18.59 -19.73
N LEU A 158 23.19 19.30 -19.26
CA LEU A 158 21.82 18.78 -19.23
C LEU A 158 21.16 18.92 -20.60
N GLY A 159 20.33 17.96 -20.96
CA GLY A 159 19.59 17.98 -22.20
C GLY A 159 20.11 16.98 -23.24
N ARG A 160 19.52 17.05 -24.44
CA ARG A 160 19.85 16.13 -25.54
C ARG A 160 21.25 16.41 -26.08
N LYS A 161 22.01 15.34 -26.34
CA LYS A 161 23.34 15.49 -27.00
C LYS A 161 23.20 16.21 -28.34
N PRO A 162 24.07 17.21 -28.66
CA PRO A 162 24.08 17.83 -29.97
C PRO A 162 24.24 16.78 -31.08
N GLY A 163 23.43 16.86 -32.12
CA GLY A 163 23.51 15.95 -33.27
C GLY A 163 22.65 14.68 -33.23
N SER A 164 21.97 14.35 -32.10
CA SER A 164 21.05 13.20 -32.07
C SER A 164 19.68 13.58 -32.66
N ARG A 165 19.39 13.21 -33.91
CA ARG A 165 18.05 13.33 -34.52
C ARG A 165 17.15 12.18 -34.02
N LYS A 166 15.83 12.46 -33.80
CA LYS A 166 14.85 11.38 -33.72
C LYS A 166 14.79 10.74 -35.11
N THR A 167 15.11 9.45 -35.20
CA THR A 167 14.63 8.62 -36.31
C THR A 167 13.12 8.51 -36.15
N ALA A 168 12.39 8.89 -37.19
CA ALA A 168 10.94 8.75 -37.28
C ALA A 168 10.53 7.30 -37.27
#